data_1c35b97cc10043862c0e2648843b112c
#
_entry.id   1c35b97cc10043862c0e2648843b112c
#
_cell.length_a   1.000
_cell.length_b   1.000
_cell.length_c   1.000
_cell.angle_alpha   90.00
_cell.angle_beta   90.00
_cell.angle_gamma   90.00
#
_symmetry.space_group_name_H-M   'P 1'
#
loop_
_entity.id
_entity.type
_entity.pdbx_description
1 polymer ?
#
loop_
_entity_poly.entity_id
_entity_poly.type
_entity_poly.pdbx_seq_one_letter_code
_entity_poly.pdbx_strand_id
1 'polypeptide(L)'
;MKKSIASITGLFLAVALFLPGLVYSADVPPSVSQLVANAKKVIKTVNMTEFKAMYDKKNVGLLVDVRDPNEYAAGHIPGAINISRGTLEFKLWNQVGGHAKPDLNKKMTLYCGSGGRCSLATKSLMDLGFTNVVAVNMKLADWKKAGYPLEAKK
;
A
#
# COMPACT_ATOMS: atom_id res chain seq x y z
N MET A 1 28.10 89.87 11.98
CA MET A 1 28.67 88.55 11.72
C MET A 1 27.57 87.55 11.95
N LYS A 2 26.91 87.08 10.86
CA LYS A 2 25.83 86.04 10.91
C LYS A 2 26.40 84.73 10.52
N LYS A 3 26.37 83.71 11.43
CA LYS A 3 26.77 82.32 11.14
C LYS A 3 25.54 81.57 10.60
N SER A 4 25.67 81.12 9.38
CA SER A 4 24.66 80.33 8.72
C SER A 4 24.83 78.85 9.20
N ILE A 5 23.73 78.26 9.71
CA ILE A 5 23.69 76.85 10.09
C ILE A 5 23.05 76.14 8.92
N ALA A 6 23.87 75.26 8.24
CA ALA A 6 23.39 74.43 7.18
C ALA A 6 22.70 73.18 7.80
N SER A 7 21.41 73.03 7.51
CA SER A 7 20.63 71.84 7.91
C SER A 7 20.90 70.70 6.91
N ILE A 8 21.47 69.64 7.40
CA ILE A 8 21.67 68.41 6.61
C ILE A 8 20.44 67.52 6.83
N THR A 9 19.54 67.52 5.85
CA THR A 9 18.37 66.59 5.84
C THR A 9 18.83 65.24 5.33
N GLY A 10 19.03 64.29 6.25
CA GLY A 10 19.36 62.91 5.90
C GLY A 10 18.16 62.18 5.33
N LEU A 11 18.26 61.80 4.06
CA LEU A 11 17.27 60.96 3.37
C LEU A 11 17.50 59.49 3.78
N PHE A 12 16.69 58.98 4.71
CA PHE A 12 16.68 57.54 5.04
C PHE A 12 15.96 56.79 3.91
N LEU A 13 16.73 56.15 3.05
CA LEU A 13 16.23 55.18 2.06
C LEU A 13 15.90 53.86 2.79
N ALA A 14 14.63 53.61 3.09
CA ALA A 14 14.15 52.36 3.62
C ALA A 14 14.23 51.27 2.51
N VAL A 15 15.29 50.48 2.53
CA VAL A 15 15.37 49.27 1.70
C VAL A 15 14.44 48.22 2.31
N ALA A 16 13.24 48.06 1.76
CA ALA A 16 12.35 46.95 2.07
C ALA A 16 12.96 45.64 1.52
N LEU A 17 13.58 44.86 2.40
CA LEU A 17 14.00 43.50 2.10
C LEU A 17 12.75 42.66 1.84
N PHE A 18 12.40 42.49 0.57
CA PHE A 18 11.42 41.49 0.13
C PHE A 18 12.03 40.12 0.32
N LEU A 19 11.86 39.49 1.48
CA LEU A 19 12.13 38.08 1.67
C LEU A 19 11.07 37.33 0.86
N PRO A 20 11.45 36.52 -0.14
CA PRO A 20 10.49 35.63 -0.77
C PRO A 20 9.95 34.70 0.32
N GLY A 21 8.68 34.86 0.67
CA GLY A 21 7.99 33.99 1.60
C GLY A 21 8.11 32.58 1.05
N LEU A 22 8.74 31.70 1.81
CA LEU A 22 8.65 30.26 1.59
C LEU A 22 7.15 29.90 1.67
N VAL A 23 6.51 29.81 0.51
CA VAL A 23 5.17 29.23 0.41
C VAL A 23 5.35 27.75 0.71
N TYR A 24 5.16 27.37 1.96
CA TYR A 24 5.02 25.98 2.36
C TYR A 24 3.71 25.49 1.73
N SER A 25 3.82 24.89 0.54
CA SER A 25 2.72 24.13 -0.03
C SER A 25 2.49 22.96 0.90
N ALA A 26 1.46 23.02 1.74
CA ALA A 26 1.00 21.89 2.50
C ALA A 26 0.48 20.86 1.47
N ASP A 27 1.30 19.86 1.14
CA ASP A 27 0.87 18.77 0.28
C ASP A 27 -0.35 18.10 0.90
N VAL A 28 -1.47 18.16 0.19
CA VAL A 28 -2.70 17.45 0.62
C VAL A 28 -2.37 15.96 0.70
N PRO A 29 -2.62 15.31 1.85
CA PRO A 29 -2.33 13.88 1.99
C PRO A 29 -3.03 13.07 0.88
N PRO A 30 -2.37 12.06 0.30
CA PRO A 30 -2.96 11.25 -0.76
C PRO A 30 -4.20 10.51 -0.24
N SER A 31 -5.26 10.45 -1.04
CA SER A 31 -6.43 9.64 -0.73
C SER A 31 -6.08 8.14 -0.74
N VAL A 32 -6.91 7.29 -0.11
CA VAL A 32 -6.74 5.83 -0.13
C VAL A 32 -6.68 5.30 -1.57
N SER A 33 -7.49 5.84 -2.48
CA SER A 33 -7.47 5.46 -3.89
C SER A 33 -6.14 5.79 -4.57
N GLN A 34 -5.55 6.94 -4.28
CA GLN A 34 -4.22 7.32 -4.78
C GLN A 34 -3.12 6.41 -4.22
N LEU A 35 -3.18 6.07 -2.92
CA LEU A 35 -2.23 5.12 -2.31
C LEU A 35 -2.30 3.76 -2.99
N VAL A 36 -3.50 3.22 -3.22
CA VAL A 36 -3.70 1.96 -3.92
C VAL A 36 -3.22 2.04 -5.37
N ALA A 37 -3.52 3.13 -6.08
CA ALA A 37 -3.06 3.33 -7.46
C ALA A 37 -1.52 3.39 -7.53
N ASN A 38 -0.87 4.08 -6.60
CA ASN A 38 0.58 4.16 -6.54
C ASN A 38 1.22 2.79 -6.20
N ALA A 39 0.64 2.03 -5.27
CA ALA A 39 1.09 0.68 -4.99
C ALA A 39 1.01 -0.21 -6.24
N LYS A 40 -0.11 -0.17 -6.98
CA LYS A 40 -0.31 -0.96 -8.21
C LYS A 40 0.69 -0.66 -9.32
N LYS A 41 1.32 0.52 -9.35
CA LYS A 41 2.35 0.87 -10.36
C LYS A 41 3.66 0.09 -10.16
N VAL A 42 3.93 -0.38 -8.94
CA VAL A 42 5.24 -0.96 -8.57
C VAL A 42 5.17 -2.44 -8.18
N ILE A 43 3.97 -2.97 -7.92
CA ILE A 43 3.76 -4.39 -7.57
C ILE A 43 3.39 -5.22 -8.79
N LYS A 44 3.53 -6.53 -8.68
CA LYS A 44 2.92 -7.48 -9.62
C LYS A 44 1.45 -7.70 -9.28
N THR A 45 0.58 -7.63 -10.28
CA THR A 45 -0.85 -7.92 -10.13
C THR A 45 -1.30 -8.96 -11.14
N VAL A 46 -2.31 -9.73 -10.77
CA VAL A 46 -3.04 -10.62 -11.68
C VAL A 46 -4.53 -10.32 -11.61
N ASN A 47 -5.24 -10.45 -12.71
CA ASN A 47 -6.69 -10.35 -12.75
C ASN A 47 -7.36 -11.65 -12.29
N MET A 48 -8.70 -11.66 -12.22
CA MET A 48 -9.46 -12.82 -11.75
C MET A 48 -9.25 -14.08 -12.62
N THR A 49 -9.19 -13.92 -13.94
CA THR A 49 -8.99 -15.03 -14.89
C THR A 49 -7.61 -15.64 -14.74
N GLU A 50 -6.58 -14.81 -14.68
CA GLU A 50 -5.20 -15.24 -14.45
C GLU A 50 -5.06 -15.93 -13.09
N PHE A 51 -5.66 -15.35 -12.05
CA PHE A 51 -5.65 -15.95 -10.73
C PHE A 51 -6.36 -17.32 -10.72
N LYS A 52 -7.53 -17.43 -11.36
CA LYS A 52 -8.23 -18.73 -11.48
C LYS A 52 -7.35 -19.78 -12.16
N ALA A 53 -6.68 -19.44 -13.24
CA ALA A 53 -5.76 -20.35 -13.93
C ALA A 53 -4.56 -20.74 -13.04
N MET A 54 -4.03 -19.83 -12.24
CA MET A 54 -2.97 -20.13 -11.25
C MET A 54 -3.50 -21.06 -10.15
N TYR A 55 -4.71 -20.82 -9.65
CA TYR A 55 -5.35 -21.59 -8.60
C TYR A 55 -5.60 -23.03 -9.05
N ASP A 56 -6.17 -23.24 -10.23
CA ASP A 56 -6.45 -24.57 -10.79
C ASP A 56 -5.17 -25.40 -10.98
N LYS A 57 -4.09 -24.74 -11.40
CA LYS A 57 -2.77 -25.35 -11.56
C LYS A 57 -2.01 -25.54 -10.23
N LYS A 58 -2.62 -25.21 -9.09
CA LYS A 58 -1.97 -25.19 -7.75
C LYS A 58 -0.67 -24.38 -7.71
N ASN A 59 -0.60 -23.31 -8.50
CA ASN A 59 0.58 -22.47 -8.69
C ASN A 59 0.46 -21.10 -8.01
N VAL A 60 -0.34 -20.98 -6.95
CA VAL A 60 -0.55 -19.74 -6.19
C VAL A 60 0.50 -19.52 -5.09
N GLY A 61 1.26 -20.56 -4.74
CA GLY A 61 2.15 -20.54 -3.58
C GLY A 61 1.37 -20.40 -2.26
N LEU A 62 1.87 -19.63 -1.31
CA LEU A 62 1.14 -19.30 -0.10
C LEU A 62 0.01 -18.33 -0.45
N LEU A 63 -1.24 -18.79 -0.37
CA LEU A 63 -2.42 -17.96 -0.63
C LEU A 63 -2.84 -17.27 0.67
N VAL A 64 -2.87 -15.93 0.67
CA VAL A 64 -3.17 -15.12 1.85
C VAL A 64 -4.40 -14.26 1.61
N ASP A 65 -5.41 -14.43 2.45
CA ASP A 65 -6.54 -13.51 2.57
C ASP A 65 -6.18 -12.40 3.56
N VAL A 66 -6.04 -11.18 3.06
CA VAL A 66 -5.69 -10.02 3.91
C VAL A 66 -6.91 -9.26 4.43
N ARG A 67 -8.11 -9.85 4.35
CA ARG A 67 -9.32 -9.31 4.95
C ARG A 67 -9.33 -9.54 6.46
N ASP A 68 -10.32 -8.95 7.11
CA ASP A 68 -10.51 -9.15 8.54
C ASP A 68 -11.02 -10.58 8.86
N PRO A 69 -10.77 -11.12 10.07
CA PRO A 69 -11.11 -12.51 10.40
C PRO A 69 -12.58 -12.87 10.24
N ASN A 70 -13.49 -11.93 10.53
CA ASN A 70 -14.94 -12.12 10.35
C ASN A 70 -15.32 -12.24 8.86
N GLU A 71 -14.68 -11.45 7.97
CA GLU A 71 -14.89 -11.56 6.52
C GLU A 71 -14.38 -12.91 6.00
N TYR A 72 -13.20 -13.34 6.48
CA TYR A 72 -12.62 -14.64 6.14
C TYR A 72 -13.50 -15.80 6.61
N ALA A 73 -13.99 -15.76 7.86
CA ALA A 73 -14.85 -16.79 8.44
C ALA A 73 -16.19 -16.93 7.68
N ALA A 74 -16.74 -15.80 7.21
CA ALA A 74 -17.97 -15.79 6.42
C ALA A 74 -17.82 -16.40 5.02
N GLY A 75 -16.60 -16.51 4.51
CA GLY A 75 -16.31 -17.18 3.23
C GLY A 75 -14.98 -16.73 2.65
N HIS A 76 -14.12 -17.71 2.32
CA HIS A 76 -12.78 -17.49 1.77
C HIS A 76 -12.46 -18.50 0.68
N ILE A 77 -11.42 -18.25 -0.10
CA ILE A 77 -10.96 -19.16 -1.14
C ILE A 77 -10.25 -20.36 -0.47
N PRO A 78 -10.62 -21.60 -0.78
CA PRO A 78 -10.05 -22.80 -0.16
C PRO A 78 -8.52 -22.82 -0.25
N GLY A 79 -7.89 -23.22 0.86
CA GLY A 79 -6.43 -23.24 0.98
C GLY A 79 -5.78 -21.89 1.30
N ALA A 80 -6.55 -20.82 1.44
CA ALA A 80 -6.04 -19.54 1.91
C ALA A 80 -5.85 -19.55 3.44
N ILE A 81 -4.77 -18.91 3.90
CA ILE A 81 -4.63 -18.52 5.30
C ILE A 81 -5.11 -17.09 5.48
N ASN A 82 -5.59 -16.74 6.68
CA ASN A 82 -5.98 -15.39 7.00
C ASN A 82 -4.89 -14.67 7.81
N ILE A 83 -4.38 -13.60 7.25
CA ILE A 83 -3.54 -12.63 7.96
C ILE A 83 -4.04 -11.24 7.59
N SER A 84 -4.79 -10.58 8.48
CA SER A 84 -5.34 -9.24 8.22
C SER A 84 -4.26 -8.24 7.81
N ARG A 85 -4.59 -7.34 6.88
CA ARG A 85 -3.68 -6.30 6.37
C ARG A 85 -2.96 -5.55 7.50
N GLY A 86 -3.65 -5.25 8.61
CA GLY A 86 -3.09 -4.49 9.74
C GLY A 86 -2.09 -5.26 10.61
N THR A 87 -1.94 -6.57 10.41
CA THR A 87 -1.02 -7.42 11.20
C THR A 87 -0.08 -8.25 10.32
N LEU A 88 -0.10 -8.03 9.01
CA LEU A 88 0.61 -8.88 8.04
C LEU A 88 2.12 -8.87 8.30
N GLU A 89 2.71 -7.70 8.44
CA GLU A 89 4.14 -7.47 8.63
C GLU A 89 4.68 -8.13 9.91
N PHE A 90 3.80 -8.37 10.88
CA PHE A 90 4.15 -9.01 12.16
C PHE A 90 3.94 -10.53 12.16
N LYS A 91 2.92 -11.02 11.44
CA LYS A 91 2.48 -12.43 11.52
C LYS A 91 3.01 -13.31 10.40
N LEU A 92 3.44 -12.73 9.29
CA LEU A 92 3.88 -13.49 8.11
C LEU A 92 5.11 -14.37 8.38
N TRP A 93 5.99 -13.94 9.28
CA TRP A 93 7.28 -14.59 9.53
C TRP A 93 7.16 -16.08 9.85
N ASN A 94 6.10 -16.50 10.55
CA ASN A 94 5.83 -17.90 10.85
C ASN A 94 5.54 -18.75 9.60
N GLN A 95 5.19 -18.11 8.48
CA GLN A 95 4.87 -18.77 7.21
C GLN A 95 6.06 -18.84 6.25
N VAL A 96 7.14 -18.13 6.57
CA VAL A 96 8.29 -17.94 5.66
C VAL A 96 9.64 -18.34 6.29
N GLY A 97 9.64 -19.12 7.36
CA GLY A 97 10.87 -19.62 7.99
C GLY A 97 11.33 -18.84 9.23
N GLY A 98 10.50 -17.92 9.73
CA GLY A 98 10.79 -17.12 10.93
C GLY A 98 11.69 -15.91 10.66
N HIS A 99 11.93 -15.09 11.68
CA HIS A 99 12.72 -13.86 11.57
C HIS A 99 14.22 -14.11 11.35
N ALA A 100 14.75 -15.21 11.86
CA ALA A 100 16.18 -15.46 11.80
C ALA A 100 16.67 -15.86 10.40
N LYS A 101 15.85 -16.54 9.62
CA LYS A 101 16.20 -17.00 8.27
C LYS A 101 14.97 -17.05 7.37
N PRO A 102 14.38 -15.93 7.01
CA PRO A 102 13.17 -15.89 6.18
C PRO A 102 13.47 -16.29 4.73
N ASP A 103 12.55 -17.02 4.12
CA ASP A 103 12.53 -17.22 2.67
C ASP A 103 11.90 -15.98 1.99
N LEU A 104 12.73 -15.01 1.65
CA LEU A 104 12.29 -13.78 0.97
C LEU A 104 11.85 -14.00 -0.48
N ASN A 105 12.12 -15.19 -1.06
CA ASN A 105 11.64 -15.56 -2.40
C ASN A 105 10.42 -16.49 -2.35
N LYS A 106 9.84 -16.69 -1.17
CA LYS A 106 8.59 -17.46 -1.01
C LYS A 106 7.53 -16.93 -1.95
N LYS A 107 7.01 -17.80 -2.81
CA LYS A 107 5.89 -17.43 -3.68
C LYS A 107 4.63 -17.22 -2.86
N MET A 108 4.05 -16.03 -2.98
CA MET A 108 2.84 -15.64 -2.26
C MET A 108 1.84 -14.95 -3.19
N THR A 109 0.58 -15.27 -3.01
CA THR A 109 -0.53 -14.63 -3.71
C THR A 109 -1.49 -14.05 -2.67
N LEU A 110 -1.68 -12.74 -2.68
CA LEU A 110 -2.51 -12.01 -1.73
C LEU A 110 -3.81 -11.58 -2.38
N TYR A 111 -4.93 -11.82 -1.72
CA TYR A 111 -6.22 -11.30 -2.17
C TYR A 111 -6.99 -10.63 -1.02
N CYS A 112 -8.01 -9.86 -1.39
CA CYS A 112 -8.94 -9.23 -0.45
C CYS A 112 -10.34 -9.08 -1.07
N GLY A 113 -11.20 -8.23 -0.50
CA GLY A 113 -12.55 -8.00 -1.03
C GLY A 113 -12.62 -7.31 -2.39
N SER A 114 -11.67 -6.39 -2.72
CA SER A 114 -11.76 -5.53 -3.92
C SER A 114 -10.42 -5.17 -4.56
N GLY A 115 -9.33 -5.84 -4.17
CA GLY A 115 -7.99 -5.58 -4.71
C GLY A 115 -7.20 -4.46 -4.02
N GLY A 116 -7.82 -3.60 -3.21
CA GLY A 116 -7.14 -2.47 -2.57
C GLY A 116 -6.21 -2.89 -1.42
N ARG A 117 -6.76 -3.56 -0.40
CA ARG A 117 -5.99 -4.02 0.77
C ARG A 117 -4.83 -4.93 0.38
N CYS A 118 -5.02 -5.86 -0.55
CA CYS A 118 -3.95 -6.75 -1.00
C CYS A 118 -2.88 -6.03 -1.82
N SER A 119 -3.22 -4.98 -2.58
CA SER A 119 -2.22 -4.16 -3.27
C SER A 119 -1.30 -3.44 -2.28
N LEU A 120 -1.86 -2.81 -1.24
CA LEU A 120 -1.06 -2.18 -0.18
C LEU A 120 -0.25 -3.21 0.61
N ALA A 121 -0.83 -4.39 0.90
CA ALA A 121 -0.14 -5.51 1.55
C ALA A 121 1.06 -6.00 0.74
N THR A 122 0.88 -6.20 -0.56
CA THR A 122 1.96 -6.63 -1.47
C THR A 122 3.08 -5.59 -1.50
N LYS A 123 2.75 -4.29 -1.55
CA LYS A 123 3.75 -3.22 -1.49
C LYS A 123 4.55 -3.26 -0.18
N SER A 124 3.87 -3.42 0.98
CA SER A 124 4.55 -3.55 2.28
C SER A 124 5.49 -4.76 2.32
N LEU A 125 5.09 -5.91 1.77
CA LEU A 125 5.97 -7.08 1.72
C LEU A 125 7.17 -6.88 0.80
N MET A 126 7.01 -6.16 -0.32
CA MET A 126 8.13 -5.79 -1.18
C MET A 126 9.11 -4.86 -0.45
N ASP A 127 8.62 -3.92 0.35
CA ASP A 127 9.46 -3.03 1.17
C ASP A 127 10.23 -3.79 2.26
N LEU A 128 9.69 -4.92 2.72
CA LEU A 128 10.37 -5.87 3.62
C LEU A 128 11.36 -6.81 2.89
N GLY A 129 11.50 -6.70 1.56
CA GLY A 129 12.45 -7.48 0.77
C GLY A 129 11.89 -8.74 0.13
N PHE A 130 10.59 -9.04 0.25
CA PHE A 130 10.00 -10.18 -0.45
C PHE A 130 9.93 -9.92 -1.96
N THR A 131 10.44 -10.86 -2.75
CA THR A 131 10.63 -10.69 -4.20
C THR A 131 9.57 -11.39 -5.06
N ASN A 132 8.81 -12.34 -4.50
CA ASN A 132 7.90 -13.19 -5.24
C ASN A 132 6.45 -13.11 -4.71
N VAL A 133 5.94 -11.87 -4.63
CA VAL A 133 4.59 -11.56 -4.13
C VAL A 133 3.73 -10.98 -5.24
N VAL A 134 2.47 -11.45 -5.32
CA VAL A 134 1.50 -11.03 -6.33
C VAL A 134 0.19 -10.65 -5.65
N ALA A 135 -0.40 -9.51 -6.05
CA ALA A 135 -1.72 -9.08 -5.61
C ALA A 135 -2.80 -9.48 -6.63
N VAL A 136 -3.91 -10.04 -6.16
CA VAL A 136 -5.07 -10.34 -7.01
C VAL A 136 -5.95 -9.11 -7.14
N ASN A 137 -6.01 -8.55 -8.35
CA ASN A 137 -6.85 -7.41 -8.68
C ASN A 137 -8.24 -7.88 -9.14
N MET A 138 -9.08 -8.26 -8.18
CA MET A 138 -10.46 -8.70 -8.42
C MET A 138 -11.40 -8.24 -7.29
N LYS A 139 -12.70 -8.30 -7.54
CA LYS A 139 -13.71 -8.31 -6.47
C LYS A 139 -14.02 -9.75 -6.08
N LEU A 140 -13.94 -10.09 -4.80
CA LEU A 140 -14.29 -11.43 -4.31
C LEU A 140 -15.79 -11.76 -4.58
N ALA A 141 -16.63 -10.75 -4.65
CA ALA A 141 -18.03 -10.90 -5.06
C ALA A 141 -18.16 -11.43 -6.49
N ASP A 142 -17.27 -11.00 -7.42
CA ASP A 142 -17.28 -11.49 -8.81
C ASP A 142 -16.77 -12.94 -8.88
N TRP A 143 -15.79 -13.31 -8.07
CA TRP A 143 -15.33 -14.69 -7.88
C TRP A 143 -16.49 -15.60 -7.43
N LYS A 144 -17.25 -15.16 -6.41
CA LYS A 144 -18.44 -15.86 -5.92
C LYS A 144 -19.53 -15.97 -7.00
N LYS A 145 -19.80 -14.87 -7.72
CA LYS A 145 -20.81 -14.81 -8.80
C LYS A 145 -20.46 -15.75 -9.96
N ALA A 146 -19.18 -15.95 -10.23
CA ALA A 146 -18.69 -16.88 -11.25
C ALA A 146 -18.80 -18.36 -10.82
N GLY A 147 -19.30 -18.66 -9.61
CA GLY A 147 -19.41 -20.00 -9.09
C GLY A 147 -18.07 -20.65 -8.68
N TYR A 148 -17.03 -19.83 -8.51
CA TYR A 148 -15.71 -20.34 -8.12
C TYR A 148 -15.66 -20.69 -6.63
N PRO A 149 -14.76 -21.62 -6.22
CA PRO A 149 -14.76 -22.20 -4.89
C PRO A 149 -14.65 -21.16 -3.77
N LEU A 150 -15.53 -21.25 -2.80
CA LEU A 150 -15.48 -20.57 -1.51
C LEU A 150 -15.86 -21.57 -0.41
N GLU A 151 -15.24 -21.45 0.73
CA GLU A 151 -15.58 -22.21 1.94
C GLU A 151 -15.72 -21.26 3.12
N ALA A 152 -16.61 -21.59 4.05
CA ALA A 152 -16.76 -20.87 5.32
C ALA A 152 -15.98 -21.60 6.42
N LYS A 153 -15.43 -20.88 7.36
CA LYS A 153 -14.81 -21.50 8.54
C LYS A 153 -15.92 -22.09 9.40
N LYS A 154 -15.91 -23.40 9.60
CA LYS A 154 -16.77 -24.09 10.55
C LYS A 154 -16.43 -23.72 12.00
#